data_53f9f15c769472116d1b613441f6d4a3
#
_entry.id   53f9f15c769472116d1b613441f6d4a3
#
_cell.length_a   1.000
_cell.length_b   1.000
_cell.length_c   1.000
_cell.angle_alpha   90.00
_cell.angle_beta   90.00
_cell.angle_gamma   90.00
#
_symmetry.space_group_name_H-M   'P 1'
#
loop_
_entity.id
_entity.type
_entity.pdbx_description
1 polymer ?
#
loop_
_entity_poly.entity_id
_entity_poly.type
_entity_poly.pdbx_seq_one_letter_code
_entity_poly.pdbx_strand_id
1 'polypeptide(L)'
;MKKKILAVLLATGVAATTLLGGSILVSAADDGGNTAQARTLDEIKKDGKIKIGVFSDKNPFGYVDENGDVQGYDICFGKRLAKDLLGSEDDAEFTYVEAASRVEYLQSAKVDVILANFTVTDDRAEKVDFALPYMKVALGVVSPDDALIKDVKDLEGKKLIVVKGTTAETYFTDNYPDIELVKFDEYQEAYDALLDGRGDAFSTDNTEVLAWAQQNEGFSVGIESLGDIDTIAPAVQKGNTDLLNAINDEIKSLADEQFFHKDFEETLKPVYGDNINPDDLVVEGGVVDSEEKAEDADAAETED
;
A
#
# COMPACT_ATOMS: atom_id res chain seq x y z
N MET A 1 15.21 48.07 43.62
CA MET A 1 15.67 47.77 45.00
C MET A 1 15.93 46.26 45.11
N LYS A 2 17.23 45.93 45.35
CA LYS A 2 17.80 44.79 46.11
C LYS A 2 17.28 43.37 45.76
N LYS A 3 18.02 42.61 44.97
CA LYS A 3 19.02 41.54 45.34
C LYS A 3 18.59 40.65 46.50
N LYS A 4 18.53 39.33 46.27
CA LYS A 4 19.26 38.34 47.07
C LYS A 4 19.45 37.01 46.31
N ILE A 5 20.71 36.72 46.07
CA ILE A 5 21.33 35.46 45.71
C ILE A 5 21.40 34.61 46.97
N LEU A 6 21.14 33.31 46.91
CA LEU A 6 21.60 32.38 47.92
C LEU A 6 22.15 31.10 47.24
N ALA A 7 23.46 30.99 47.29
CA ALA A 7 24.21 29.77 47.00
C ALA A 7 24.41 29.02 48.31
N VAL A 8 24.29 27.70 48.31
CA VAL A 8 24.82 26.85 49.37
C VAL A 8 25.55 25.65 48.77
N LEU A 9 26.75 25.48 49.31
CA LEU A 9 27.84 24.57 48.92
C LEU A 9 27.62 23.10 49.33
N LEU A 10 28.29 22.26 48.54
CA LEU A 10 29.02 20.99 48.83
C LEU A 10 28.89 20.31 50.19
N ALA A 11 28.69 19.00 50.14
CA ALA A 11 29.37 18.07 51.03
C ALA A 11 29.73 16.77 50.29
N THR A 12 31.02 16.51 50.24
CA THR A 12 31.73 15.31 49.78
C THR A 12 31.54 14.16 50.76
N GLY A 13 31.24 12.98 50.23
CA GLY A 13 31.31 11.72 50.98
C GLY A 13 31.90 10.62 50.11
N VAL A 14 33.18 10.34 50.26
CA VAL A 14 33.90 9.18 49.70
C VAL A 14 33.59 7.97 50.56
N ALA A 15 33.04 6.91 50.00
CA ALA A 15 33.10 5.57 50.55
C ALA A 15 33.49 4.59 49.47
N ALA A 16 34.69 4.04 49.59
CA ALA A 16 35.20 2.96 48.77
C ALA A 16 34.63 1.62 49.26
N THR A 17 34.10 0.80 48.34
CA THR A 17 33.99 -0.67 48.54
C THR A 17 34.12 -1.41 47.20
N THR A 18 35.24 -2.10 47.13
CA THR A 18 35.56 -3.43 46.55
C THR A 18 34.85 -3.94 45.27
N LEU A 19 35.73 -4.22 44.32
CA LEU A 19 35.57 -5.03 43.10
C LEU A 19 34.84 -6.36 43.31
N LEU A 20 33.83 -6.58 42.48
CA LEU A 20 33.48 -7.90 41.97
C LEU A 20 33.20 -7.73 40.46
N GLY A 21 33.99 -8.46 39.65
CA GLY A 21 33.97 -8.37 38.21
C GLY A 21 32.63 -8.88 37.66
N GLY A 22 31.91 -7.98 37.00
CA GLY A 22 30.81 -8.28 36.09
C GLY A 22 31.13 -7.64 34.76
N SER A 23 31.42 -8.42 33.76
CA SER A 23 31.57 -7.96 32.38
C SER A 23 30.25 -7.30 31.93
N ILE A 24 30.23 -5.99 31.91
CA ILE A 24 29.16 -5.26 31.23
C ILE A 24 29.45 -5.43 29.74
N LEU A 25 28.70 -6.33 29.11
CA LEU A 25 28.54 -6.31 27.67
C LEU A 25 27.86 -4.96 27.33
N VAL A 26 28.63 -4.00 26.89
CA VAL A 26 28.09 -2.85 26.18
C VAL A 26 27.58 -3.40 24.85
N SER A 27 26.30 -3.72 24.80
CA SER A 27 25.60 -3.82 23.55
C SER A 27 25.73 -2.48 22.85
N ALA A 28 26.39 -2.45 21.70
CA ALA A 28 26.30 -1.33 20.80
C ALA A 28 24.80 -1.08 20.57
N ALA A 29 24.32 0.10 20.91
CA ALA A 29 23.02 0.56 20.50
C ALA A 29 23.09 0.66 18.98
N ASP A 30 22.44 -0.29 18.32
CA ASP A 30 22.06 -0.17 16.92
C ASP A 30 21.12 1.03 16.86
N ASP A 31 21.43 1.99 16.02
CA ASP A 31 20.59 3.17 15.75
C ASP A 31 19.42 2.76 14.85
N GLY A 32 18.71 1.73 15.28
CA GLY A 32 17.48 1.22 14.66
C GLY A 32 16.31 2.09 15.10
N GLY A 33 15.67 2.74 14.14
CA GLY A 33 14.41 3.45 14.34
C GLY A 33 13.47 2.61 15.23
N ASN A 34 12.73 3.30 16.09
CA ASN A 34 11.89 2.73 17.13
C ASN A 34 10.77 1.85 16.54
N THR A 35 11.14 0.63 16.13
CA THR A 35 10.18 -0.36 15.60
C THR A 35 9.45 -0.95 16.80
N ALA A 36 8.15 -0.67 16.91
CA ALA A 36 7.32 -1.30 17.93
C ALA A 36 7.17 -2.79 17.61
N GLN A 37 7.06 -3.63 18.63
CA GLN A 37 6.83 -5.06 18.41
C GLN A 37 5.43 -5.29 17.84
N ALA A 38 5.34 -6.01 16.71
CA ALA A 38 4.07 -6.47 16.15
C ALA A 38 3.33 -7.37 17.12
N ARG A 39 2.00 -7.32 17.10
CA ARG A 39 1.17 -8.32 17.78
C ARG A 39 1.31 -9.67 17.09
N THR A 40 1.50 -10.72 17.88
CA THR A 40 1.47 -12.10 17.38
C THR A 40 0.04 -12.52 17.01
N LEU A 41 -0.10 -13.56 16.20
CA LEU A 41 -1.40 -14.13 15.87
C LEU A 41 -2.20 -14.54 17.12
N ASP A 42 -1.52 -15.09 18.14
CA ASP A 42 -2.16 -15.47 19.40
C ASP A 42 -2.66 -14.25 20.19
N GLU A 43 -1.92 -13.15 20.17
CA GLU A 43 -2.36 -11.88 20.79
C GLU A 43 -3.56 -11.29 20.07
N ILE A 44 -3.57 -11.32 18.73
CA ILE A 44 -4.71 -10.88 17.89
C ILE A 44 -5.95 -11.73 18.20
N LYS A 45 -5.82 -13.07 18.24
CA LYS A 45 -6.91 -14.00 18.59
C LYS A 45 -7.43 -13.79 20.01
N LYS A 46 -6.54 -13.50 20.96
CA LYS A 46 -6.91 -13.25 22.34
C LYS A 46 -7.63 -11.91 22.49
N ASP A 47 -7.24 -10.90 21.74
CA ASP A 47 -7.86 -9.57 21.71
C ASP A 47 -9.23 -9.59 21.00
N GLY A 48 -9.41 -10.54 20.07
CA GLY A 48 -10.63 -10.71 19.28
C GLY A 48 -10.81 -9.62 18.22
N LYS A 49 -9.76 -8.90 17.86
CA LYS A 49 -9.78 -7.86 16.82
C LYS A 49 -8.46 -7.89 16.04
N ILE A 50 -8.57 -7.80 14.71
CA ILE A 50 -7.43 -7.58 13.82
C ILE A 50 -7.47 -6.14 13.28
N LYS A 51 -6.35 -5.42 13.39
CA LYS A 51 -6.21 -4.05 12.90
C LYS A 51 -5.70 -4.05 11.47
N ILE A 52 -6.50 -3.50 10.57
CA ILE A 52 -6.26 -3.52 9.13
C ILE A 52 -6.11 -2.09 8.62
N GLY A 53 -4.95 -1.77 8.04
CA GLY A 53 -4.73 -0.51 7.35
C GLY A 53 -5.31 -0.55 5.95
N VAL A 54 -6.23 0.37 5.63
CA VAL A 54 -6.96 0.45 4.36
C VAL A 54 -7.01 1.89 3.85
N PHE A 55 -7.24 2.09 2.57
CA PHE A 55 -7.61 3.40 2.05
C PHE A 55 -9.05 3.78 2.41
N SER A 56 -9.34 5.08 2.41
CA SER A 56 -10.69 5.63 2.61
C SER A 56 -11.18 6.47 1.42
N ASP A 57 -10.33 6.66 0.40
CA ASP A 57 -10.51 7.58 -0.72
C ASP A 57 -10.11 6.98 -2.08
N LYS A 58 -9.89 5.65 -2.13
CA LYS A 58 -9.48 4.91 -3.34
C LYS A 58 -10.60 3.98 -3.81
N ASN A 59 -11.68 4.54 -4.37
CA ASN A 59 -12.79 3.78 -4.97
C ASN A 59 -12.35 3.12 -6.29
N PRO A 60 -12.56 1.79 -6.50
CA PRO A 60 -13.40 0.84 -5.75
C PRO A 60 -12.63 -0.08 -4.76
N PHE A 61 -11.38 0.21 -4.42
CA PHE A 61 -10.55 -0.67 -3.58
C PHE A 61 -10.79 -0.50 -2.09
N GLY A 62 -10.67 0.74 -1.58
CA GLY A 62 -10.98 1.09 -0.20
C GLY A 62 -11.47 2.53 -0.14
N TYR A 63 -12.73 2.74 0.19
CA TYR A 63 -13.35 4.05 0.22
C TYR A 63 -14.48 4.11 1.26
N VAL A 64 -14.85 5.33 1.64
CA VAL A 64 -16.02 5.59 2.49
C VAL A 64 -17.16 6.06 1.60
N ASP A 65 -18.29 5.38 1.66
CA ASP A 65 -19.47 5.72 0.89
C ASP A 65 -20.25 6.93 1.47
N GLU A 66 -21.33 7.34 0.79
CA GLU A 66 -22.17 8.47 1.21
C GLU A 66 -22.84 8.28 2.57
N ASN A 67 -22.98 7.04 3.06
CA ASN A 67 -23.56 6.70 4.35
C ASN A 67 -22.52 6.71 5.48
N GLY A 68 -21.23 6.80 5.12
CA GLY A 68 -20.11 6.70 6.04
C GLY A 68 -19.62 5.28 6.26
N ASP A 69 -20.09 4.31 5.44
CA ASP A 69 -19.67 2.91 5.52
C ASP A 69 -18.41 2.69 4.68
N VAL A 70 -17.45 1.95 5.23
CA VAL A 70 -16.24 1.58 4.50
C VAL A 70 -16.53 0.41 3.55
N GLN A 71 -16.15 0.58 2.28
CA GLN A 71 -16.49 -0.31 1.16
C GLN A 71 -15.26 -0.58 0.29
N GLY A 72 -15.35 -1.61 -0.57
CA GLY A 72 -14.39 -1.89 -1.62
C GLY A 72 -13.72 -3.26 -1.52
N TYR A 73 -12.93 -3.58 -2.54
CA TYR A 73 -12.28 -4.87 -2.73
C TYR A 73 -11.37 -5.27 -1.56
N ASP A 74 -10.49 -4.37 -1.12
CA ASP A 74 -9.62 -4.60 0.04
C ASP A 74 -10.42 -4.73 1.35
N ILE A 75 -11.57 -4.06 1.44
CA ILE A 75 -12.45 -4.10 2.62
C ILE A 75 -13.17 -5.44 2.71
N CYS A 76 -13.67 -5.98 1.59
CA CYS A 76 -14.29 -7.31 1.55
C CYS A 76 -13.29 -8.38 1.97
N PHE A 77 -12.07 -8.31 1.44
CA PHE A 77 -11.02 -9.25 1.86
C PHE A 77 -10.66 -9.09 3.35
N GLY A 78 -10.55 -7.87 3.86
CA GLY A 78 -10.29 -7.60 5.28
C GLY A 78 -11.38 -8.13 6.21
N LYS A 79 -12.65 -7.98 5.84
CA LYS A 79 -13.80 -8.57 6.56
C LYS A 79 -13.77 -10.10 6.54
N ARG A 80 -13.45 -10.70 5.38
CA ARG A 80 -13.33 -12.14 5.23
C ARG A 80 -12.18 -12.68 6.09
N LEU A 81 -11.02 -12.06 6.06
CA LEU A 81 -9.88 -12.42 6.88
C LEU A 81 -10.22 -12.39 8.38
N ALA A 82 -10.89 -11.35 8.85
CA ALA A 82 -11.32 -11.27 10.25
C ALA A 82 -12.31 -12.38 10.62
N LYS A 83 -13.28 -12.66 9.76
CA LYS A 83 -14.27 -13.73 9.96
C LYS A 83 -13.61 -15.10 10.12
N ASP A 84 -12.68 -15.44 9.25
CA ASP A 84 -12.06 -16.77 9.22
C ASP A 84 -11.01 -16.94 10.32
N LEU A 85 -10.28 -15.88 10.69
CA LEU A 85 -9.32 -15.91 11.80
C LEU A 85 -9.94 -15.80 13.19
N LEU A 86 -11.03 -15.02 13.35
CA LEU A 86 -11.56 -14.60 14.65
C LEU A 86 -13.03 -14.99 14.86
N GLY A 87 -13.81 -15.21 13.79
CA GLY A 87 -15.18 -15.69 13.85
C GLY A 87 -16.25 -14.70 13.39
N SER A 88 -15.92 -13.41 13.17
CA SER A 88 -16.86 -12.40 12.69
C SER A 88 -16.20 -11.40 11.78
N GLU A 89 -16.91 -10.91 10.77
CA GLU A 89 -16.51 -9.78 9.93
C GLU A 89 -16.38 -8.47 10.74
N ASP A 90 -17.17 -8.34 11.81
CA ASP A 90 -17.12 -7.20 12.73
C ASP A 90 -15.84 -7.16 13.58
N ASP A 91 -15.01 -8.23 13.53
CA ASP A 91 -13.73 -8.29 14.22
C ASP A 91 -12.60 -7.61 13.42
N ALA A 92 -12.86 -7.14 12.22
CA ALA A 92 -11.99 -6.23 11.47
C ALA A 92 -12.07 -4.81 12.07
N GLU A 93 -10.93 -4.28 12.52
CA GLU A 93 -10.78 -2.88 12.95
C GLU A 93 -10.01 -2.13 11.86
N PHE A 94 -10.74 -1.38 11.02
CA PHE A 94 -10.14 -0.63 9.92
C PHE A 94 -9.50 0.68 10.41
N THR A 95 -8.27 0.93 9.96
CA THR A 95 -7.52 2.17 10.18
C THR A 95 -7.20 2.78 8.82
N TYR A 96 -7.58 4.02 8.59
CA TYR A 96 -7.31 4.70 7.34
C TYR A 96 -5.84 5.10 7.25
N VAL A 97 -5.24 4.83 6.09
CA VAL A 97 -3.83 5.11 5.81
C VAL A 97 -3.66 5.85 4.49
N GLU A 98 -2.65 6.70 4.42
CA GLU A 98 -2.13 7.25 3.18
C GLU A 98 -1.09 6.30 2.56
N ALA A 99 -0.89 6.38 1.24
CA ALA A 99 0.03 5.48 0.55
C ALA A 99 1.47 5.55 1.11
N ALA A 100 1.95 6.74 1.45
CA ALA A 100 3.29 6.94 2.00
C ALA A 100 3.46 6.40 3.43
N SER A 101 2.37 6.27 4.20
CA SER A 101 2.43 5.88 5.61
C SER A 101 2.29 4.37 5.86
N ARG A 102 1.99 3.56 4.82
CA ARG A 102 1.71 2.11 4.96
C ARG A 102 2.81 1.34 5.69
N VAL A 103 4.08 1.55 5.30
CA VAL A 103 5.24 0.89 5.94
C VAL A 103 5.38 1.32 7.39
N GLU A 104 5.26 2.64 7.68
CA GLU A 104 5.39 3.16 9.05
C GLU A 104 4.30 2.61 9.99
N TYR A 105 3.07 2.45 9.49
CA TYR A 105 1.96 1.91 10.29
C TYR A 105 2.20 0.46 10.72
N LEU A 106 2.82 -0.35 9.85
CA LEU A 106 3.26 -1.71 10.22
C LEU A 106 4.43 -1.65 11.21
N GLN A 107 5.47 -0.85 10.94
CA GLN A 107 6.66 -0.77 11.79
C GLN A 107 6.37 -0.21 13.19
N SER A 108 5.38 0.67 13.31
CA SER A 108 4.92 1.21 14.58
C SER A 108 3.83 0.38 15.28
N ALA A 109 3.46 -0.78 14.71
CA ALA A 109 2.39 -1.65 15.20
C ALA A 109 1.04 -0.92 15.40
N LYS A 110 0.78 0.13 14.62
CA LYS A 110 -0.54 0.78 14.58
C LYS A 110 -1.58 -0.12 13.93
N VAL A 111 -1.15 -0.93 12.95
CA VAL A 111 -1.95 -1.96 12.30
C VAL A 111 -1.19 -3.29 12.30
N ASP A 112 -1.91 -4.40 12.17
CA ASP A 112 -1.35 -5.75 12.08
C ASP A 112 -1.05 -6.13 10.63
N VAL A 113 -1.91 -5.68 9.70
CA VAL A 113 -1.83 -5.95 8.27
C VAL A 113 -2.21 -4.70 7.47
N ILE A 114 -1.58 -4.49 6.33
CA ILE A 114 -1.98 -3.53 5.30
C ILE A 114 -2.73 -4.28 4.21
N LEU A 115 -3.98 -3.86 3.96
CA LEU A 115 -4.82 -4.16 2.81
C LEU A 115 -5.23 -2.83 2.17
N ALA A 116 -4.28 -2.19 1.50
CA ALA A 116 -4.42 -0.87 0.92
C ALA A 116 -3.76 -0.82 -0.45
N ASN A 117 -4.21 -1.74 -1.35
CA ASN A 117 -3.73 -1.86 -2.73
C ASN A 117 -2.20 -1.76 -2.79
N PHE A 118 -1.52 -2.62 -2.02
CA PHE A 118 -0.09 -2.47 -1.72
C PHE A 118 0.77 -3.31 -2.65
N THR A 119 1.29 -2.67 -3.71
CA THR A 119 2.16 -3.30 -4.71
C THR A 119 3.41 -3.87 -4.07
N VAL A 120 3.73 -5.11 -4.41
CA VAL A 120 4.98 -5.78 -4.01
C VAL A 120 6.13 -5.17 -4.80
N THR A 121 7.11 -4.60 -4.10
CA THR A 121 8.37 -4.12 -4.68
C THR A 121 9.53 -4.53 -3.79
N ASP A 122 10.73 -4.66 -4.36
CA ASP A 122 11.94 -5.04 -3.61
C ASP A 122 12.21 -4.08 -2.44
N ASP A 123 12.11 -2.77 -2.68
CA ASP A 123 12.32 -1.74 -1.64
C ASP A 123 11.34 -1.84 -0.47
N ARG A 124 10.10 -2.23 -0.75
CA ARG A 124 9.08 -2.46 0.29
C ARG A 124 9.31 -3.78 1.00
N ALA A 125 9.69 -4.83 0.26
CA ALA A 125 9.99 -6.16 0.80
C ALA A 125 11.22 -6.17 1.73
N GLU A 126 12.12 -5.20 1.62
CA GLU A 126 13.17 -5.00 2.62
C GLU A 126 12.62 -4.59 3.99
N LYS A 127 11.49 -3.90 4.03
CA LYS A 127 10.92 -3.22 5.22
C LYS A 127 9.73 -3.94 5.85
N VAL A 128 8.99 -4.71 5.06
CA VAL A 128 7.80 -5.47 5.48
C VAL A 128 7.85 -6.89 4.89
N ASP A 129 6.99 -7.78 5.34
CA ASP A 129 6.79 -9.08 4.71
C ASP A 129 5.45 -9.09 3.98
N PHE A 130 5.49 -9.43 2.70
CA PHE A 130 4.31 -9.58 1.86
C PHE A 130 3.78 -11.02 1.93
N ALA A 131 2.48 -11.15 2.02
CA ALA A 131 1.78 -12.42 1.84
C ALA A 131 1.65 -12.76 0.33
N LEU A 132 0.95 -13.83 0.03
CA LEU A 132 0.62 -14.20 -1.34
C LEU A 132 -0.24 -13.11 -2.01
N PRO A 133 -0.03 -12.83 -3.30
CA PRO A 133 -0.78 -11.79 -4.01
C PRO A 133 -2.23 -12.19 -4.28
N TYR A 134 -3.10 -11.18 -4.44
CA TYR A 134 -4.51 -11.35 -4.78
C TYR A 134 -4.93 -10.57 -6.04
N MET A 135 -4.04 -9.74 -6.59
CA MET A 135 -4.31 -8.95 -7.80
C MET A 135 -3.03 -8.68 -8.58
N LYS A 136 -3.12 -8.58 -9.92
CA LYS A 136 -2.10 -8.06 -10.84
C LYS A 136 -2.35 -6.57 -11.09
N VAL A 137 -1.29 -5.81 -11.34
CA VAL A 137 -1.35 -4.36 -11.57
C VAL A 137 -0.19 -3.90 -12.44
N ALA A 138 -0.42 -2.87 -13.24
CA ALA A 138 0.62 -2.08 -13.89
C ALA A 138 0.35 -0.59 -13.62
N LEU A 139 1.22 0.31 -14.07
CA LEU A 139 0.91 1.73 -14.02
C LEU A 139 0.03 2.13 -15.20
N GLY A 140 -0.86 3.10 -14.97
CA GLY A 140 -1.67 3.72 -16.00
C GLY A 140 -1.58 5.25 -15.95
N VAL A 141 -2.00 5.89 -17.06
CA VAL A 141 -2.07 7.36 -17.13
C VAL A 141 -3.44 7.77 -17.68
N VAL A 142 -4.17 8.55 -16.91
CA VAL A 142 -5.44 9.18 -17.31
C VAL A 142 -5.22 10.66 -17.56
N SER A 143 -5.89 11.20 -18.59
CA SER A 143 -5.82 12.61 -18.97
C SER A 143 -7.10 13.05 -19.67
N PRO A 144 -7.36 14.38 -19.84
CA PRO A 144 -8.51 14.87 -20.61
C PRO A 144 -8.51 14.36 -22.04
N ASP A 145 -9.69 14.04 -22.57
CA ASP A 145 -9.89 13.49 -23.93
C ASP A 145 -9.36 14.40 -25.03
N ASP A 146 -9.44 15.73 -24.83
CA ASP A 146 -8.96 16.73 -25.79
C ASP A 146 -7.43 16.96 -25.70
N ALA A 147 -6.77 16.37 -24.69
CA ALA A 147 -5.33 16.41 -24.47
C ALA A 147 -4.78 15.04 -24.09
N LEU A 148 -5.32 13.96 -24.70
CA LEU A 148 -5.04 12.58 -24.33
C LEU A 148 -3.55 12.23 -24.43
N ILE A 149 -2.98 11.77 -23.35
CA ILE A 149 -1.60 11.28 -23.22
C ILE A 149 -1.58 9.80 -23.63
N LYS A 150 -0.92 9.46 -24.72
CA LYS A 150 -0.82 8.10 -25.27
C LYS A 150 0.56 7.48 -25.17
N ASP A 151 1.58 8.30 -24.95
CA ASP A 151 2.98 7.91 -24.78
C ASP A 151 3.58 8.77 -23.67
N VAL A 152 4.57 8.24 -22.94
CA VAL A 152 5.26 9.00 -21.89
C VAL A 152 5.91 10.27 -22.44
N LYS A 153 6.32 10.27 -23.73
CA LYS A 153 6.87 11.46 -24.41
C LYS A 153 5.87 12.62 -24.52
N ASP A 154 4.57 12.32 -24.52
CA ASP A 154 3.52 13.35 -24.54
C ASP A 154 3.48 14.15 -23.24
N LEU A 155 4.15 13.66 -22.16
CA LEU A 155 4.30 14.34 -20.88
C LEU A 155 5.44 15.37 -20.86
N GLU A 156 6.26 15.49 -21.93
CA GLU A 156 7.31 16.51 -21.99
C GLU A 156 6.73 17.93 -21.85
N GLY A 157 7.23 18.66 -20.84
CA GLY A 157 6.78 20.01 -20.53
C GLY A 157 5.39 20.11 -19.89
N LYS A 158 4.80 18.99 -19.50
CA LYS A 158 3.51 18.87 -18.81
C LYS A 158 3.70 18.57 -17.32
N LYS A 159 2.62 18.70 -16.57
CA LYS A 159 2.55 18.39 -15.15
C LYS A 159 1.83 17.06 -14.95
N LEU A 160 2.54 16.09 -14.41
CA LEU A 160 1.97 14.81 -14.05
C LEU A 160 1.62 14.78 -12.56
N ILE A 161 0.35 14.54 -12.26
CA ILE A 161 -0.12 14.32 -10.89
C ILE A 161 0.24 12.90 -10.47
N VAL A 162 0.73 12.74 -9.24
CA VAL A 162 0.98 11.46 -8.59
C VAL A 162 0.65 11.55 -7.09
N VAL A 163 0.35 10.41 -6.47
CA VAL A 163 0.21 10.30 -5.01
C VAL A 163 1.54 9.86 -4.41
N LYS A 164 1.95 10.49 -3.30
CA LYS A 164 3.21 10.17 -2.61
C LYS A 164 3.22 8.73 -2.09
N GLY A 165 4.37 8.07 -2.14
CA GLY A 165 4.57 6.70 -1.67
C GLY A 165 3.98 5.63 -2.59
N THR A 166 3.54 6.00 -3.82
CA THR A 166 3.08 5.07 -4.85
C THR A 166 4.22 4.62 -5.76
N THR A 167 4.00 3.52 -6.47
CA THR A 167 4.91 3.04 -7.52
C THR A 167 5.01 4.03 -8.68
N ALA A 168 3.93 4.75 -8.99
CA ALA A 168 3.93 5.80 -10.01
C ALA A 168 4.89 6.94 -9.65
N GLU A 169 4.85 7.43 -8.39
CA GLU A 169 5.80 8.47 -7.95
C GLU A 169 7.26 8.01 -8.13
N THR A 170 7.57 6.79 -7.69
CA THR A 170 8.93 6.23 -7.81
C THR A 170 9.32 6.05 -9.26
N TYR A 171 8.45 5.43 -10.07
CA TYR A 171 8.72 5.15 -11.48
C TYR A 171 9.06 6.41 -12.27
N PHE A 172 8.24 7.46 -12.15
CA PHE A 172 8.49 8.71 -12.87
C PHE A 172 9.68 9.49 -12.31
N THR A 173 9.92 9.44 -11.00
CA THR A 173 11.10 10.09 -10.40
C THR A 173 12.39 9.47 -10.91
N ASP A 174 12.44 8.14 -11.06
CA ASP A 174 13.66 7.42 -11.39
C ASP A 174 13.90 7.36 -12.90
N ASN A 175 12.86 7.15 -13.71
CA ASN A 175 13.00 6.95 -15.15
C ASN A 175 12.78 8.22 -15.98
N TYR A 176 12.03 9.20 -15.46
CA TYR A 176 11.65 10.44 -16.18
C TYR A 176 11.81 11.69 -15.31
N PRO A 177 13.03 11.98 -14.80
CA PRO A 177 13.27 13.07 -13.84
C PRO A 177 12.98 14.48 -14.39
N ASP A 178 12.86 14.63 -15.72
CA ASP A 178 12.55 15.90 -16.37
C ASP A 178 11.04 16.20 -16.41
N ILE A 179 10.17 15.24 -16.07
CA ILE A 179 8.72 15.44 -15.95
C ILE A 179 8.41 16.13 -14.61
N GLU A 180 7.67 17.25 -14.65
CA GLU A 180 7.23 17.94 -13.44
C GLU A 180 6.15 17.13 -12.72
N LEU A 181 6.47 16.57 -11.53
CA LEU A 181 5.53 15.83 -10.69
C LEU A 181 4.81 16.78 -9.73
N VAL A 182 3.47 16.77 -9.77
CA VAL A 182 2.60 17.43 -8.80
C VAL A 182 2.12 16.36 -7.81
N LYS A 183 2.60 16.41 -6.57
CA LYS A 183 2.48 15.33 -5.59
C LYS A 183 1.43 15.65 -4.52
N PHE A 184 0.49 14.74 -4.32
CA PHE A 184 -0.55 14.81 -3.28
C PHE A 184 -0.36 13.70 -2.24
N ASP A 185 -0.97 13.85 -1.07
CA ASP A 185 -0.97 12.82 -0.02
C ASP A 185 -2.15 11.86 -0.21
N GLU A 186 -3.31 12.36 -0.64
CA GLU A 186 -4.57 11.62 -0.80
C GLU A 186 -4.98 11.48 -2.27
N TYR A 187 -5.68 10.39 -2.61
CA TYR A 187 -6.17 10.12 -3.98
C TYR A 187 -7.27 11.10 -4.37
N GLN A 188 -8.18 11.43 -3.45
CA GLN A 188 -9.25 12.40 -3.74
C GLN A 188 -8.67 13.77 -4.12
N GLU A 189 -7.64 14.24 -3.40
CA GLU A 189 -6.98 15.51 -3.72
C GLU A 189 -6.29 15.49 -5.09
N ALA A 190 -5.69 14.33 -5.46
CA ALA A 190 -5.04 14.14 -6.75
C ALA A 190 -6.06 14.17 -7.91
N TYR A 191 -7.21 13.51 -7.75
CA TYR A 191 -8.28 13.55 -8.74
C TYR A 191 -8.94 14.91 -8.86
N ASP A 192 -9.21 15.59 -7.74
CA ASP A 192 -9.71 16.96 -7.75
C ASP A 192 -8.72 17.90 -8.46
N ALA A 193 -7.41 17.66 -8.29
CA ALA A 193 -6.39 18.44 -8.98
C ALA A 193 -6.41 18.23 -10.50
N LEU A 194 -6.68 17.02 -10.97
CA LEU A 194 -6.84 16.73 -12.39
C LEU A 194 -8.09 17.41 -12.95
N LEU A 195 -9.23 17.31 -12.27
CA LEU A 195 -10.49 17.95 -12.64
C LEU A 195 -10.35 19.48 -12.71
N ASP A 196 -9.60 20.07 -11.78
CA ASP A 196 -9.33 21.52 -11.70
C ASP A 196 -8.28 21.99 -12.73
N GLY A 197 -7.64 21.09 -13.48
CA GLY A 197 -6.56 21.43 -14.42
C GLY A 197 -5.26 21.89 -13.73
N ARG A 198 -5.01 21.45 -12.48
CA ARG A 198 -3.75 21.73 -11.76
C ARG A 198 -2.59 20.83 -12.23
N GLY A 199 -2.89 19.78 -13.00
CA GLY A 199 -1.98 18.94 -13.74
C GLY A 199 -2.61 18.53 -15.07
N ASP A 200 -1.78 18.08 -16.00
CA ASP A 200 -2.20 17.68 -17.35
C ASP A 200 -2.63 16.23 -17.44
N ALA A 201 -2.15 15.39 -16.53
CA ALA A 201 -2.46 13.96 -16.43
C ALA A 201 -2.27 13.47 -15.00
N PHE A 202 -2.83 12.30 -14.68
CA PHE A 202 -2.61 11.62 -13.41
C PHE A 202 -2.16 10.18 -13.66
N SER A 203 -1.13 9.74 -12.94
CA SER A 203 -0.62 8.36 -12.98
C SER A 203 -0.71 7.70 -11.62
N THR A 204 -1.26 6.51 -11.62
CA THR A 204 -1.29 5.54 -10.54
C THR A 204 -1.48 4.14 -11.12
N ASP A 205 -1.93 3.16 -10.34
CA ASP A 205 -2.25 1.82 -10.81
C ASP A 205 -3.29 1.88 -11.96
N ASN A 206 -3.08 1.10 -13.01
CA ASN A 206 -3.98 1.06 -14.17
C ASN A 206 -5.41 0.69 -13.78
N THR A 207 -5.56 -0.23 -12.82
CA THR A 207 -6.86 -0.61 -12.25
C THR A 207 -7.61 0.59 -11.66
N GLU A 208 -6.90 1.51 -11.04
CA GLU A 208 -7.46 2.72 -10.45
C GLU A 208 -7.87 3.75 -11.51
N VAL A 209 -6.95 4.12 -12.43
CA VAL A 209 -7.25 5.13 -13.45
C VAL A 209 -8.35 4.66 -14.41
N LEU A 210 -8.42 3.35 -14.70
CA LEU A 210 -9.52 2.77 -15.49
C LEU A 210 -10.87 2.91 -14.77
N ALA A 211 -10.93 2.59 -13.47
CA ALA A 211 -12.13 2.75 -12.66
C ALA A 211 -12.59 4.20 -12.61
N TRP A 212 -11.65 5.12 -12.38
CA TRP A 212 -11.96 6.55 -12.28
C TRP A 212 -12.44 7.13 -13.63
N ALA A 213 -11.80 6.78 -14.75
CA ALA A 213 -12.19 7.26 -16.07
C ALA A 213 -13.60 6.80 -16.47
N GLN A 214 -14.04 5.61 -16.06
CA GLN A 214 -15.41 5.13 -16.30
C GLN A 214 -16.49 5.99 -15.60
N GLN A 215 -16.12 6.66 -14.52
CA GLN A 215 -17.03 7.48 -13.72
C GLN A 215 -16.93 8.98 -14.05
N ASN A 216 -15.95 9.41 -14.87
CA ASN A 216 -15.67 10.80 -15.14
C ASN A 216 -15.62 11.07 -16.66
N GLU A 217 -16.75 11.50 -17.23
CA GLU A 217 -16.84 11.86 -18.65
C GLU A 217 -15.83 12.97 -19.03
N GLY A 218 -15.22 12.85 -20.21
CA GLY A 218 -14.21 13.79 -20.71
C GLY A 218 -12.78 13.43 -20.34
N PHE A 219 -12.56 12.27 -19.69
CA PHE A 219 -11.25 11.74 -19.37
C PHE A 219 -11.11 10.31 -19.86
N SER A 220 -9.95 9.97 -20.37
CA SER A 220 -9.61 8.61 -20.83
C SER A 220 -8.24 8.19 -20.36
N VAL A 221 -8.06 6.87 -20.21
CA VAL A 221 -6.77 6.24 -19.98
C VAL A 221 -6.09 6.06 -21.34
N GLY A 222 -5.06 6.84 -21.62
CA GLY A 222 -4.33 6.76 -22.87
C GLY A 222 -3.10 5.85 -22.81
N ILE A 223 -2.60 5.59 -21.58
CA ILE A 223 -1.59 4.57 -21.31
C ILE A 223 -2.19 3.60 -20.30
N GLU A 224 -2.53 2.40 -20.76
CA GLU A 224 -3.23 1.38 -19.95
C GLU A 224 -2.26 0.47 -19.18
N SER A 225 -1.02 0.34 -19.66
CA SER A 225 0.03 -0.44 -19.00
C SER A 225 1.39 0.22 -19.23
N LEU A 226 2.06 0.57 -18.15
CA LEU A 226 3.38 1.20 -18.16
C LEU A 226 4.27 0.54 -17.12
N GLY A 227 5.49 0.18 -17.51
CA GLY A 227 6.41 -0.61 -16.70
C GLY A 227 6.04 -2.09 -16.67
N ASP A 228 6.61 -2.81 -15.74
CA ASP A 228 6.34 -4.24 -15.56
C ASP A 228 4.94 -4.48 -14.95
N ILE A 229 4.43 -5.70 -15.13
CA ILE A 229 3.23 -6.15 -14.41
C ILE A 229 3.68 -6.58 -13.01
N ASP A 230 3.18 -5.88 -12.01
CA ASP A 230 3.40 -6.13 -10.61
C ASP A 230 2.20 -6.86 -9.96
N THR A 231 2.31 -7.15 -8.68
CA THR A 231 1.23 -7.74 -7.89
C THR A 231 0.90 -6.91 -6.67
N ILE A 232 -0.36 -6.97 -6.27
CA ILE A 232 -0.85 -6.44 -4.99
C ILE A 232 -0.94 -7.59 -4.00
N ALA A 233 -0.43 -7.38 -2.78
CA ALA A 233 -0.46 -8.37 -1.72
C ALA A 233 -0.68 -7.74 -0.34
N PRO A 234 -1.26 -8.48 0.63
CA PRO A 234 -1.27 -8.06 2.03
C PRO A 234 0.15 -7.95 2.56
N ALA A 235 0.41 -6.99 3.43
CA ALA A 235 1.70 -6.87 4.08
C ALA A 235 1.56 -6.85 5.61
N VAL A 236 2.53 -7.48 6.29
CA VAL A 236 2.65 -7.49 7.74
C VAL A 236 4.00 -6.89 8.16
N GLN A 237 4.15 -6.56 9.45
CA GLN A 237 5.45 -6.12 9.95
C GLN A 237 6.51 -7.19 9.70
N LYS A 238 7.70 -6.77 9.29
CA LYS A 238 8.84 -7.65 9.01
C LYS A 238 9.11 -8.61 10.17
N GLY A 239 9.14 -9.91 9.87
CA GLY A 239 9.37 -10.97 10.84
C GLY A 239 8.11 -11.47 11.60
N ASN A 240 6.91 -10.95 11.32
CA ASN A 240 5.65 -11.46 11.89
C ASN A 240 5.18 -12.73 11.13
N THR A 241 5.97 -13.80 11.25
CA THR A 241 5.83 -15.01 10.45
C THR A 241 4.52 -15.76 10.71
N ASP A 242 4.04 -15.76 11.95
CA ASP A 242 2.81 -16.50 12.31
C ASP A 242 1.57 -15.88 11.66
N LEU A 243 1.47 -14.55 11.68
CA LEU A 243 0.38 -13.83 11.00
C LEU A 243 0.53 -13.95 9.48
N LEU A 244 1.74 -13.82 8.96
CA LEU A 244 2.02 -14.00 7.52
C LEU A 244 1.57 -15.34 7.01
N ASN A 245 1.92 -16.43 7.74
CA ASN A 245 1.53 -17.78 7.37
C ASN A 245 0.01 -17.97 7.42
N ALA A 246 -0.66 -17.41 8.44
CA ALA A 246 -2.11 -17.49 8.55
C ALA A 246 -2.81 -16.78 7.37
N ILE A 247 -2.32 -15.62 6.94
CA ILE A 247 -2.85 -14.89 5.78
C ILE A 247 -2.59 -15.69 4.49
N ASN A 248 -1.40 -16.29 4.34
CA ASN A 248 -1.07 -17.13 3.19
C ASN A 248 -1.96 -18.38 3.09
N ASP A 249 -2.22 -19.01 4.23
CA ASP A 249 -3.09 -20.19 4.28
C ASP A 249 -4.54 -19.80 3.97
N GLU A 250 -4.97 -18.63 4.44
CA GLU A 250 -6.28 -18.09 4.10
C GLU A 250 -6.42 -17.85 2.59
N ILE A 251 -5.49 -17.11 1.96
CA ILE A 251 -5.51 -16.83 0.51
C ILE A 251 -5.59 -18.13 -0.30
N LYS A 252 -4.84 -19.16 0.09
CA LYS A 252 -4.92 -20.48 -0.57
C LYS A 252 -6.29 -21.15 -0.40
N SER A 253 -6.88 -21.06 0.80
CA SER A 253 -8.18 -21.68 1.06
C SER A 253 -9.32 -20.99 0.31
N LEU A 254 -9.21 -19.69 0.10
CA LEU A 254 -10.16 -18.87 -0.64
C LEU A 254 -10.24 -19.20 -2.13
N ALA A 255 -9.18 -19.80 -2.70
CA ALA A 255 -9.15 -20.21 -4.12
C ALA A 255 -10.21 -21.25 -4.46
N ASP A 256 -10.48 -22.22 -3.57
CA ASP A 256 -11.53 -23.23 -3.79
C ASP A 256 -12.93 -22.62 -3.92
N GLU A 257 -13.13 -21.45 -3.31
CA GLU A 257 -14.37 -20.69 -3.38
C GLU A 257 -14.39 -19.68 -4.54
N GLN A 258 -13.27 -19.44 -5.20
CA GLN A 258 -13.06 -18.32 -6.14
C GLN A 258 -13.45 -16.98 -5.49
N PHE A 259 -12.94 -16.74 -4.30
CA PHE A 259 -13.33 -15.59 -3.48
C PHE A 259 -13.00 -14.27 -4.16
N PHE A 260 -11.78 -14.11 -4.68
CA PHE A 260 -11.34 -12.87 -5.29
C PHE A 260 -12.06 -12.55 -6.60
N HIS A 261 -12.49 -13.58 -7.38
CA HIS A 261 -13.36 -13.37 -8.53
C HIS A 261 -14.76 -12.94 -8.12
N LYS A 262 -15.33 -13.51 -7.06
CA LYS A 262 -16.64 -13.07 -6.53
C LYS A 262 -16.58 -11.66 -5.98
N ASP A 263 -15.52 -11.33 -5.26
CA ASP A 263 -15.29 -9.99 -4.76
C ASP A 263 -15.13 -8.98 -5.92
N PHE A 264 -14.45 -9.34 -6.99
CA PHE A 264 -14.40 -8.56 -8.23
C PHE A 264 -15.80 -8.31 -8.80
N GLU A 265 -16.63 -9.34 -8.92
CA GLU A 265 -18.01 -9.20 -9.44
C GLU A 265 -18.87 -8.27 -8.56
N GLU A 266 -18.65 -8.28 -7.24
CA GLU A 266 -19.42 -7.49 -6.29
C GLU A 266 -18.93 -6.04 -6.18
N THR A 267 -17.62 -5.81 -6.23
CA THR A 267 -17.01 -4.52 -5.90
C THR A 267 -16.43 -3.76 -7.09
N LEU A 268 -15.74 -4.47 -8.00
CA LEU A 268 -15.01 -3.85 -9.12
C LEU A 268 -15.84 -3.79 -10.39
N LYS A 269 -16.54 -4.85 -10.72
CA LYS A 269 -17.35 -4.93 -11.94
C LYS A 269 -18.44 -3.85 -12.08
N PRO A 270 -19.14 -3.43 -11.01
CA PRO A 270 -20.08 -2.32 -11.10
C PRO A 270 -19.46 -1.02 -11.62
N VAL A 271 -18.16 -0.83 -11.40
CA VAL A 271 -17.39 0.33 -11.84
C VAL A 271 -16.80 0.12 -13.24
N TYR A 272 -16.19 -1.04 -13.49
CA TYR A 272 -15.54 -1.33 -14.77
C TYR A 272 -16.51 -1.70 -15.91
N GLY A 273 -17.72 -2.18 -15.58
CA GLY A 273 -18.62 -2.78 -16.56
C GLY A 273 -18.10 -4.12 -17.08
N ASP A 274 -18.50 -4.48 -18.31
CA ASP A 274 -18.14 -5.76 -18.93
C ASP A 274 -16.83 -5.69 -19.75
N ASN A 275 -16.10 -4.58 -19.68
CA ASN A 275 -14.93 -4.33 -20.52
C ASN A 275 -13.63 -4.94 -19.98
N ILE A 276 -13.62 -5.35 -18.73
CA ILE A 276 -12.43 -5.93 -18.07
C ILE A 276 -12.72 -7.38 -17.72
N ASN A 277 -11.87 -8.28 -18.21
CA ASN A 277 -11.89 -9.68 -17.82
C ASN A 277 -11.27 -9.82 -16.42
N PRO A 278 -11.98 -10.39 -15.41
CA PRO A 278 -11.43 -10.59 -14.09
C PRO A 278 -10.13 -11.41 -14.08
N ASP A 279 -9.96 -12.38 -15.00
CA ASP A 279 -8.75 -13.20 -15.09
C ASP A 279 -7.47 -12.37 -15.38
N ASP A 280 -7.61 -11.19 -16.00
CA ASP A 280 -6.48 -10.31 -16.28
C ASP A 280 -5.97 -9.59 -15.02
N LEU A 281 -6.82 -9.45 -14.00
CA LEU A 281 -6.51 -8.71 -12.77
C LEU A 281 -6.43 -9.60 -11.53
N VAL A 282 -7.34 -10.55 -11.39
CA VAL A 282 -7.50 -11.36 -10.16
C VAL A 282 -6.42 -12.43 -10.09
N VAL A 283 -5.90 -12.64 -8.88
CA VAL A 283 -4.98 -13.75 -8.56
C VAL A 283 -5.63 -14.62 -7.48
N GLU A 284 -6.10 -15.79 -7.87
CA GLU A 284 -6.65 -16.76 -6.92
C GLU A 284 -5.56 -17.63 -6.29
N GLY A 285 -5.65 -17.86 -4.98
CA GLY A 285 -4.71 -18.73 -4.25
C GLY A 285 -3.27 -18.24 -4.22
N GLY A 286 -3.02 -17.00 -4.65
CA GLY A 286 -1.68 -16.44 -4.72
C GLY A 286 -0.80 -16.99 -5.84
N VAL A 287 -1.40 -17.64 -6.84
CA VAL A 287 -0.67 -18.21 -7.98
C VAL A 287 -0.69 -17.21 -9.14
N VAL A 288 0.48 -16.70 -9.50
CA VAL A 288 0.68 -15.87 -10.70
C VAL A 288 1.24 -16.77 -11.78
N ASP A 289 0.53 -16.92 -12.90
CA ASP A 289 1.01 -17.72 -14.02
C ASP A 289 2.31 -17.12 -14.60
N SER A 290 3.34 -17.96 -14.68
CA SER A 290 4.69 -17.55 -15.07
C SER A 290 4.87 -17.29 -16.58
N GLU A 291 3.81 -17.44 -17.37
CA GLU A 291 3.89 -17.32 -18.85
C GLU A 291 3.89 -15.86 -19.34
N GLU A 292 3.35 -14.90 -18.58
CA GLU A 292 3.31 -13.49 -18.98
C GLU A 292 4.68 -12.77 -18.95
N LYS A 293 5.67 -13.28 -18.21
CA LYS A 293 7.04 -12.69 -18.20
C LYS A 293 7.88 -13.02 -19.44
N ALA A 294 7.43 -13.91 -20.31
CA ALA A 294 8.21 -14.40 -21.46
C ALA A 294 7.88 -13.70 -22.80
N GLU A 295 6.69 -13.07 -22.93
CA GLU A 295 6.30 -12.45 -24.19
C GLU A 295 6.89 -11.05 -24.40
N ASP A 296 7.16 -10.28 -23.33
CA ASP A 296 7.76 -8.95 -23.43
C ASP A 296 9.29 -8.97 -23.69
N ALA A 297 9.95 -10.08 -23.39
CA ALA A 297 11.40 -10.23 -23.67
C ALA A 297 11.70 -10.54 -25.15
N ASP A 298 10.75 -11.11 -25.91
CA ASP A 298 10.95 -11.51 -27.30
C ASP A 298 10.60 -10.40 -28.31
N ALA A 299 9.84 -9.38 -27.89
CA ALA A 299 9.48 -8.23 -28.72
C ALA A 299 10.62 -7.22 -28.87
N ALA A 300 11.62 -7.22 -27.98
CA ALA A 300 12.75 -6.30 -27.99
C ALA A 300 13.93 -6.77 -28.85
N GLU A 301 13.97 -8.05 -29.32
CA GLU A 301 15.07 -8.60 -30.12
C GLU A 301 14.82 -8.62 -31.65
N THR A 302 13.69 -8.10 -32.14
CA THR A 302 13.38 -8.16 -33.60
C THR A 302 13.43 -6.82 -34.33
N GLU A 303 14.04 -5.78 -33.78
CA GLU A 303 14.35 -4.55 -34.52
C GLU A 303 15.87 -4.29 -34.51
N ASP A 304 16.61 -5.01 -35.36
CA ASP A 304 17.92 -4.65 -35.90
C ASP A 304 17.93 -4.78 -37.42
#